data_0dca1c82c0613bbe926ed4dae2076853
#
_entry.id   0dca1c82c0613bbe926ed4dae2076853
#
_cell.length_a   1.000
_cell.length_b   1.000
_cell.length_c   1.000
_cell.angle_alpha   90.00
_cell.angle_beta   90.00
_cell.angle_gamma   90.00
#
_symmetry.space_group_name_H-M   'P 1'
#
loop_
_entity.id
_entity.type
_entity.pdbx_description
1 polymer ?
#
loop_
_entity_poly.entity_id
_entity_poly.type
_entity_poly.pdbx_seq_one_letter_code
_entity_poly.pdbx_strand_id
1 'polypeptide(L)'
;MGADDAVARLEAESARLEALIAIARDDNVGSAAATVLTASLDERIGRIDGALSQPGLDRDSRLRLWRSRVDALHELAGVETTQRWLSARGESWDAALVQVD
;
A
#
# COMPACT_ATOMS: atom_id res chain seq x y z
N MET A 1 15.41 21.09 -9.79
CA MET A 1 14.28 20.32 -9.23
C MET A 1 14.38 20.31 -7.73
N GLY A 2 13.34 20.74 -7.07
CA GLY A 2 13.30 20.83 -5.63
C GLY A 2 12.50 19.71 -4.97
N ALA A 3 12.44 19.77 -3.64
CA ALA A 3 11.64 18.83 -2.85
C ALA A 3 10.16 18.88 -3.23
N ASP A 4 9.65 20.05 -3.65
CA ASP A 4 8.25 20.21 -4.06
C ASP A 4 7.93 19.38 -5.30
N ASP A 5 8.85 19.32 -6.28
CA ASP A 5 8.68 18.49 -7.47
C ASP A 5 8.73 16.99 -7.11
N ALA A 6 9.61 16.62 -6.18
CA ALA A 6 9.70 15.24 -5.70
C ALA A 6 8.42 14.84 -4.96
N VAL A 7 7.88 15.73 -4.11
CA VAL A 7 6.61 15.48 -3.42
C VAL A 7 5.47 15.34 -4.42
N ALA A 8 5.40 16.21 -5.42
CA ALA A 8 4.34 16.14 -6.43
C ALA A 8 4.36 14.80 -7.18
N ARG A 9 5.54 14.30 -7.52
CA ARG A 9 5.67 12.98 -8.17
C ARG A 9 5.25 11.85 -7.26
N LEU A 10 5.59 11.92 -5.98
CA LEU A 10 5.19 10.90 -5.00
C LEU A 10 3.69 10.94 -4.75
N GLU A 11 3.08 12.13 -4.72
CA GLU A 11 1.62 12.26 -4.62
C GLU A 11 0.92 11.60 -5.81
N ALA A 12 1.42 11.84 -7.03
CA ALA A 12 0.87 11.24 -8.23
C ALA A 12 1.03 9.70 -8.21
N GLU A 13 2.20 9.20 -7.80
CA GLU A 13 2.43 7.76 -7.66
C GLU A 13 1.52 7.15 -6.60
N SER A 14 1.33 7.83 -5.48
CA SER A 14 0.43 7.40 -4.41
C SER A 14 -1.01 7.26 -4.94
N ALA A 15 -1.50 8.26 -5.69
CA ALA A 15 -2.83 8.23 -6.26
C ALA A 15 -3.00 7.08 -7.26
N ARG A 16 -1.99 6.84 -8.08
CA ARG A 16 -2.00 5.73 -9.05
C ARG A 16 -2.07 4.38 -8.34
N LEU A 17 -1.28 4.19 -7.29
CA LEU A 17 -1.27 2.94 -6.52
C LEU A 17 -2.60 2.73 -5.80
N GLU A 18 -3.19 3.78 -5.23
CA GLU A 18 -4.51 3.69 -4.59
C GLU A 18 -5.58 3.23 -5.57
N ALA A 19 -5.54 3.74 -6.81
CA ALA A 19 -6.49 3.32 -7.85
C ALA A 19 -6.32 1.83 -8.20
N LEU A 20 -5.07 1.37 -8.35
CA LEU A 20 -4.78 -0.04 -8.62
C LEU A 20 -5.23 -0.94 -7.48
N ILE A 21 -5.00 -0.53 -6.23
CA ILE A 21 -5.41 -1.29 -5.05
C ILE A 21 -6.94 -1.40 -5.00
N ALA A 22 -7.65 -0.32 -5.28
CA ALA A 22 -9.11 -0.33 -5.28
C ALA A 22 -9.66 -1.33 -6.30
N ILE A 23 -9.08 -1.36 -7.51
CA ILE A 23 -9.47 -2.32 -8.55
C ILE A 23 -9.19 -3.76 -8.09
N ALA A 24 -8.03 -4.00 -7.52
CA ALA A 24 -7.65 -5.34 -7.05
C ALA A 24 -8.57 -5.82 -5.92
N ARG A 25 -8.94 -4.93 -5.00
CA ARG A 25 -9.83 -5.26 -3.88
C ARG A 25 -11.25 -5.62 -4.33
N ASP A 26 -11.76 -4.97 -5.36
CA ASP A 26 -13.11 -5.25 -5.86
C ASP A 26 -13.25 -6.69 -6.36
N ASP A 27 -12.16 -7.29 -6.82
CA ASP A 27 -12.16 -8.63 -7.40
C ASP A 27 -11.69 -9.71 -6.42
N ASN A 28 -11.31 -9.34 -5.20
CA ASN A 28 -10.68 -10.29 -4.28
C ASN A 28 -11.65 -10.96 -3.33
N VAL A 29 -11.41 -12.28 -3.16
CA VAL A 29 -11.90 -13.03 -2.01
C VAL A 29 -10.71 -13.14 -1.06
N GLY A 30 -10.73 -12.40 0.04
CA GLY A 30 -9.59 -12.33 0.94
C GLY A 30 -9.37 -13.61 1.74
N SER A 31 -8.10 -13.92 2.01
CA SER A 31 -7.73 -14.93 2.99
C SER A 31 -7.46 -14.24 4.34
N ALA A 32 -7.41 -15.04 5.42
CA ALA A 32 -7.12 -14.51 6.76
C ALA A 32 -5.73 -13.87 6.80
N ALA A 33 -4.72 -14.51 6.19
CA ALA A 33 -3.36 -13.98 6.17
C ALA A 33 -3.28 -12.66 5.41
N ALA A 34 -3.91 -12.59 4.23
CA ALA A 34 -3.93 -11.36 3.44
C ALA A 34 -4.68 -10.24 4.18
N THR A 35 -5.76 -10.56 4.88
CA THR A 35 -6.51 -9.58 5.67
C THR A 35 -5.65 -8.96 6.77
N VAL A 36 -4.86 -9.78 7.47
CA VAL A 36 -3.96 -9.28 8.52
C VAL A 36 -2.89 -8.36 7.92
N LEU A 37 -2.29 -8.77 6.80
CA LEU A 37 -1.26 -7.96 6.12
C LEU A 37 -1.83 -6.63 5.63
N THR A 38 -2.99 -6.65 5.00
CA THR A 38 -3.61 -5.42 4.48
C THR A 38 -4.04 -4.50 5.61
N ALA A 39 -4.58 -5.04 6.70
CA ALA A 39 -4.96 -4.23 7.86
C ALA A 39 -3.73 -3.54 8.49
N SER A 40 -2.61 -4.24 8.59
CA SER A 40 -1.37 -3.69 9.11
C SER A 40 -0.85 -2.55 8.23
N LEU A 41 -0.88 -2.74 6.91
CA LEU A 41 -0.44 -1.71 5.96
C LEU A 41 -1.40 -0.51 5.94
N ASP A 42 -2.71 -0.75 6.00
CA ASP A 42 -3.72 0.31 6.08
C ASP A 42 -3.52 1.16 7.34
N GLU A 43 -3.22 0.52 8.47
CA GLU A 43 -2.93 1.21 9.72
C GLU A 43 -1.67 2.07 9.60
N ARG A 44 -0.62 1.53 9.00
CA ARG A 44 0.62 2.27 8.76
C ARG A 44 0.38 3.49 7.87
N ILE A 45 -0.38 3.34 6.79
CA ILE A 45 -0.75 4.44 5.89
C ILE A 45 -1.56 5.49 6.65
N GLY A 46 -2.48 5.07 7.51
CA GLY A 46 -3.27 5.98 8.34
C GLY A 46 -2.39 6.82 9.28
N ARG A 47 -1.37 6.21 9.88
CA ARG A 47 -0.41 6.93 10.72
C ARG A 47 0.40 7.94 9.92
N ILE A 48 0.83 7.57 8.72
CA ILE A 48 1.55 8.48 7.82
C ILE A 48 0.64 9.65 7.43
N ASP A 49 -0.61 9.38 7.06
CA ASP A 49 -1.57 10.42 6.70
C ASP A 49 -1.83 11.38 7.87
N GLY A 50 -1.92 10.85 9.08
CA GLY A 50 -2.04 11.66 10.28
C GLY A 50 -0.84 12.59 10.46
N ALA A 51 0.37 12.08 10.26
CA ALA A 51 1.58 12.87 10.33
C ALA A 51 1.63 13.94 9.23
N LEU A 52 1.21 13.59 8.01
CA LEU A 52 1.16 14.55 6.89
C LEU A 52 0.16 15.67 7.13
N SER A 53 -0.85 15.44 7.97
CA SER A 53 -1.86 16.45 8.29
C SER A 53 -1.40 17.44 9.35
N GLN A 54 -0.27 17.22 10.00
CA GLN A 54 0.24 18.13 11.03
C GLN A 54 0.70 19.44 10.42
N PRO A 55 0.38 20.59 11.05
CA PRO A 55 0.89 21.86 10.58
C PRO A 55 2.39 21.99 10.88
N GLY A 56 3.07 22.79 10.08
CA GLY A 56 4.46 23.13 10.34
C GLY A 56 5.49 22.07 9.91
N LEU A 57 5.10 21.09 9.11
CA LEU A 57 6.05 20.14 8.55
C LEU A 57 7.04 20.84 7.63
N ASP A 58 8.33 20.59 7.83
CA ASP A 58 9.35 21.04 6.90
C ASP A 58 9.35 20.19 5.63
N ARG A 59 10.08 20.64 4.61
CA ARG A 59 10.12 19.95 3.31
C ARG A 59 10.69 18.56 3.41
N ASP A 60 11.75 18.39 4.19
CA ASP A 60 12.42 17.10 4.33
C ASP A 60 11.53 16.08 5.02
N SER A 61 10.83 16.50 6.08
CA SER A 61 9.87 15.64 6.79
C SER A 61 8.72 15.24 5.87
N ARG A 62 8.19 16.20 5.12
CA ARG A 62 7.11 15.93 4.17
C ARG A 62 7.56 14.94 3.10
N LEU A 63 8.75 15.13 2.56
CA LEU A 63 9.32 14.22 1.56
C LEU A 63 9.48 12.81 2.10
N ARG A 64 10.02 12.68 3.32
CA ARG A 64 10.17 11.36 3.95
C ARG A 64 8.83 10.67 4.16
N LEU A 65 7.82 11.41 4.61
CA LEU A 65 6.49 10.85 4.83
C LEU A 65 5.85 10.39 3.52
N TRP A 66 5.96 11.18 2.46
CA TRP A 66 5.44 10.78 1.15
C TRP A 66 6.16 9.56 0.59
N ARG A 67 7.47 9.45 0.78
CA ARG A 67 8.22 8.24 0.40
C ARG A 67 7.74 7.03 1.19
N SER A 68 7.56 7.17 2.49
CA SER A 68 7.05 6.09 3.34
C SER A 68 5.65 5.65 2.91
N ARG A 69 4.80 6.61 2.52
CA ARG A 69 3.46 6.32 2.04
C ARG A 69 3.49 5.52 0.75
N VAL A 70 4.31 5.95 -0.20
CA VAL A 70 4.47 5.24 -1.48
C VAL A 70 5.02 3.82 -1.25
N ASP A 71 6.00 3.67 -0.36
CA ASP A 71 6.55 2.35 -0.03
C ASP A 71 5.48 1.42 0.56
N ALA A 72 4.67 1.93 1.49
CA ALA A 72 3.58 1.16 2.07
C ALA A 72 2.53 0.77 1.03
N LEU A 73 2.21 1.69 0.12
CA LEU A 73 1.26 1.42 -0.96
C LEU A 73 1.81 0.39 -1.96
N HIS A 74 3.10 0.40 -2.24
CA HIS A 74 3.72 -0.64 -3.08
C HIS A 74 3.61 -2.01 -2.42
N GLU A 75 3.86 -2.09 -1.12
CA GLU A 75 3.69 -3.35 -0.38
C GLU A 75 2.23 -3.81 -0.43
N LEU A 76 1.29 -2.90 -0.20
CA LEU A 76 -0.14 -3.21 -0.24
C LEU A 76 -0.57 -3.66 -1.64
N ALA A 77 -0.13 -2.97 -2.67
CA ALA A 77 -0.43 -3.36 -4.06
C ALA A 77 0.11 -4.75 -4.36
N GLY A 78 1.30 -5.08 -3.86
CA GLY A 78 1.87 -6.41 -4.01
C GLY A 78 1.04 -7.49 -3.35
N VAL A 79 0.56 -7.25 -2.12
CA VAL A 79 -0.31 -8.19 -1.41
C VAL A 79 -1.63 -8.38 -2.15
N GLU A 80 -2.27 -7.29 -2.56
CA GLU A 80 -3.56 -7.35 -3.26
C GLU A 80 -3.44 -8.03 -4.62
N THR A 81 -2.37 -7.76 -5.36
CA THR A 81 -2.11 -8.37 -6.65
C THR A 81 -1.86 -9.87 -6.50
N THR A 82 -1.07 -10.27 -5.52
CA THR A 82 -0.79 -11.68 -5.25
C THR A 82 -2.07 -12.40 -4.84
N GLN A 83 -2.88 -11.80 -3.98
CA GLN A 83 -4.16 -12.36 -3.56
C GLN A 83 -5.08 -12.58 -4.76
N ARG A 84 -5.17 -11.60 -5.66
CA ARG A 84 -5.97 -11.70 -6.87
C ARG A 84 -5.50 -12.85 -7.77
N TRP A 85 -4.17 -12.97 -7.93
CA TRP A 85 -3.58 -14.02 -8.73
C TRP A 85 -3.88 -15.41 -8.15
N LEU A 86 -3.73 -15.57 -6.83
CA LEU A 86 -4.04 -16.81 -6.14
C LEU A 86 -5.53 -17.16 -6.24
N SER A 87 -6.41 -16.17 -6.07
CA SER A 87 -7.86 -16.35 -6.20
C SER A 87 -8.24 -16.81 -7.60
N ALA A 88 -7.61 -16.25 -8.63
CA ALA A 88 -7.86 -16.63 -10.03
C ALA A 88 -7.45 -18.09 -10.30
N ARG A 89 -6.50 -18.62 -9.52
CA ARG A 89 -6.05 -20.01 -9.62
C ARG A 89 -6.78 -20.95 -8.68
N GLY A 90 -7.74 -20.45 -7.90
CA GLY A 90 -8.44 -21.23 -6.90
C GLY A 90 -7.62 -21.49 -5.65
N GLU A 91 -6.59 -20.66 -5.41
CA GLU A 91 -5.70 -20.77 -4.26
C GLU A 91 -5.92 -19.59 -3.31
N SER A 92 -5.32 -19.66 -2.12
CA SER A 92 -5.36 -18.60 -1.14
C SER A 92 -3.97 -18.36 -0.56
N TRP A 93 -3.77 -17.19 0.09
CA TRP A 93 -2.54 -16.90 0.82
C TRP A 93 -2.23 -17.97 1.85
N ASP A 94 -3.25 -18.46 2.57
CA ASP A 94 -3.07 -19.48 3.60
C ASP A 94 -2.54 -20.76 3.00
N ALA A 95 -3.12 -21.22 1.88
CA ALA A 95 -2.65 -22.41 1.18
C ALA A 95 -1.24 -22.22 0.60
N ALA A 96 -0.96 -21.04 0.04
CA ALA A 96 0.35 -20.73 -0.51
C ALA A 96 1.44 -20.74 0.57
N LEU A 97 1.14 -20.18 1.75
CA LEU A 97 2.09 -20.15 2.86
C LEU A 97 2.39 -21.57 3.39
N VAL A 98 1.41 -22.46 3.40
CA VAL A 98 1.59 -23.86 3.82
C VAL A 98 2.47 -24.61 2.85
N GLN A 99 2.43 -24.27 1.57
CA GLN A 99 3.19 -24.95 0.52
C GLN A 99 4.66 -24.51 0.43
N VAL A 100 5.03 -23.44 1.11
CA VAL A 100 6.41 -22.94 1.11
C VAL A 100 7.19 -23.62 2.22
N ASP A 101 7.95 -24.60 1.86
CA ASP A 101 8.85 -25.30 2.78
C ASP A 101 10.30 -24.89 2.56
#